data_27ee7379367ff51c117f8eb5b69fe36f
#
_entry.id   27ee7379367ff51c117f8eb5b69fe36f
#
_cell.length_a   1.000
_cell.length_b   1.000
_cell.length_c   1.000
_cell.angle_alpha   90.00
_cell.angle_beta   90.00
_cell.angle_gamma   90.00
#
_symmetry.space_group_name_H-M   'P 1'
#
loop_
_entity.id
_entity.type
_entity.pdbx_description
1 polymer ?
#
loop_
_entity_poly.entity_id
_entity_poly.type
_entity_poly.pdbx_seq_one_letter_code
_entity_poly.pdbx_strand_id
1 'polypeptide(L)'
;VTSERLKRRFGIDIELEEPKVPYRETILGKGEAKYRHKKQSGGAGQFAEVWMRIESAQRGDGVEFKQSLVGQNVDRVFVPSVEKGVNTACSDGILAGCKVVDVKVDFYDGKMHPVDSKDIAFQTAGKHAFREAFLSAQPCLLEPILDIEVKVPEEYMGDIMGDISGKRGKIMGMESDGTFQIIKAQVPQAELYHYATTVRSLTGGRGIHSESFSHYEKMPKEFEQKVVPVSYTHLTLPTNV
;
A
#
# COMPACT_ATOMS: atom_id res chain seq x y z
N VAL A 1 15.04 20.60 20.76
CA VAL A 1 14.35 21.65 21.55
C VAL A 1 13.09 21.11 22.22
N THR A 2 12.14 20.50 21.51
CA THR A 2 10.88 20.01 22.14
C THR A 2 11.13 18.78 23.02
N SER A 3 11.94 17.81 22.56
CA SER A 3 12.33 16.62 23.33
C SER A 3 13.10 16.98 24.61
N GLU A 4 14.04 17.92 24.52
CA GLU A 4 14.77 18.41 25.70
C GLU A 4 13.87 19.15 26.70
N ARG A 5 12.89 19.93 26.22
CA ARG A 5 11.89 20.57 27.09
C ARG A 5 11.02 19.54 27.82
N LEU A 6 10.60 18.48 27.13
CA LEU A 6 9.82 17.40 27.74
C LEU A 6 10.65 16.63 28.78
N LYS A 7 11.92 16.33 28.48
CA LYS A 7 12.85 15.70 29.44
C LYS A 7 13.05 16.57 30.69
N ARG A 8 13.30 17.86 30.50
CA ARG A 8 13.52 18.78 31.63
C ARG A 8 12.29 19.05 32.47
N ARG A 9 11.08 19.11 31.83
CA ARG A 9 9.87 19.50 32.52
C ARG A 9 9.10 18.34 33.11
N PHE A 10 9.20 17.16 32.49
CA PHE A 10 8.38 15.99 32.86
C PHE A 10 9.22 14.74 33.15
N GLY A 11 10.53 14.77 32.99
CA GLY A 11 11.41 13.61 33.18
C GLY A 11 11.19 12.50 32.13
N ILE A 12 10.56 12.83 30.99
CA ILE A 12 10.23 11.87 29.94
C ILE A 12 11.30 11.91 28.86
N ASP A 13 11.96 10.80 28.62
CA ASP A 13 12.81 10.60 27.44
C ASP A 13 11.93 10.21 26.24
N ILE A 14 12.06 10.96 25.13
CA ILE A 14 11.35 10.72 23.89
C ILE A 14 12.37 10.35 22.83
N GLU A 15 12.23 9.19 22.24
CA GLU A 15 12.93 8.77 21.03
C GLU A 15 12.11 9.23 19.81
N LEU A 16 12.75 9.95 18.89
CA LEU A 16 12.13 10.42 17.66
C LEU A 16 12.44 9.41 16.56
N GLU A 17 11.41 8.79 16.03
CA GLU A 17 11.50 7.93 14.84
C GLU A 17 11.06 8.70 13.59
N GLU A 18 11.58 8.30 12.44
CA GLU A 18 11.07 8.79 11.16
C GLU A 18 9.62 8.35 10.96
N PRO A 19 8.72 9.25 10.55
CA PRO A 19 7.34 8.88 10.31
C PRO A 19 7.25 7.86 9.18
N LYS A 20 6.53 6.76 9.43
CA LYS A 20 6.30 5.73 8.42
C LYS A 20 5.42 6.28 7.30
N VAL A 21 5.92 6.18 6.06
CA VAL A 21 5.13 6.54 4.88
C VAL A 21 4.01 5.49 4.69
N PRO A 22 2.74 5.91 4.54
CA PRO A 22 1.60 5.01 4.43
C PRO A 22 1.48 4.44 3.00
N TYR A 23 2.42 3.59 2.60
CA TYR A 23 2.34 2.86 1.33
C TYR A 23 1.08 2.00 1.23
N ARG A 24 0.69 1.63 0.00
CA ARG A 24 -0.41 0.71 -0.30
C ARG A 24 0.10 -0.36 -1.26
N GLU A 25 -0.58 -1.50 -1.27
CA GLU A 25 -0.33 -2.57 -2.22
C GLU A 25 -1.48 -2.67 -3.21
N THR A 26 -1.21 -2.99 -4.45
CA THR A 26 -2.21 -3.22 -5.49
C THR A 26 -1.68 -4.14 -6.57
N ILE A 27 -2.52 -4.45 -7.55
CA ILE A 27 -2.16 -5.25 -8.72
C ILE A 27 -2.40 -4.45 -10.01
N LEU A 28 -1.68 -4.81 -11.06
CA LEU A 28 -1.81 -4.18 -12.39
C LEU A 28 -2.52 -5.07 -13.40
N GLY A 29 -2.63 -6.36 -13.11
CA GLY A 29 -3.16 -7.36 -14.01
C GLY A 29 -4.30 -8.18 -13.42
N LYS A 30 -4.44 -9.38 -13.93
CA LYS A 30 -5.39 -10.40 -13.45
C LYS A 30 -4.61 -11.58 -12.89
N GLY A 31 -5.14 -12.19 -11.84
CA GLY A 31 -4.59 -13.38 -11.23
C GLY A 31 -5.68 -14.38 -10.89
N GLU A 32 -5.30 -15.64 -10.87
CA GLU A 32 -6.18 -16.74 -10.47
C GLU A 32 -5.39 -17.70 -9.59
N ALA A 33 -6.03 -18.21 -8.55
CA ALA A 33 -5.46 -19.24 -7.69
C ALA A 33 -6.50 -20.21 -7.16
N LYS A 34 -6.01 -21.40 -6.83
CA LYS A 34 -6.80 -22.49 -6.25
C LYS A 34 -6.06 -23.00 -5.04
N TYR A 35 -6.60 -22.72 -3.86
CA TYR A 35 -5.96 -23.14 -2.62
C TYR A 35 -6.81 -24.17 -1.87
N ARG A 36 -6.16 -25.27 -1.44
CA ARG A 36 -6.77 -26.32 -0.63
C ARG A 36 -6.18 -26.32 0.77
N HIS A 37 -7.02 -26.00 1.73
CA HIS A 37 -6.70 -26.17 3.15
C HIS A 37 -7.17 -27.56 3.62
N LYS A 38 -6.23 -28.39 4.08
CA LYS A 38 -6.54 -29.70 4.67
C LYS A 38 -5.67 -29.89 5.92
N LYS A 39 -6.30 -30.08 7.07
CA LYS A 39 -5.62 -30.36 8.33
C LYS A 39 -6.29 -31.58 9.01
N GLN A 40 -5.50 -32.59 9.33
CA GLN A 40 -5.94 -33.86 9.91
C GLN A 40 -5.04 -34.20 11.12
N SER A 41 -4.85 -33.31 12.09
CA SER A 41 -4.02 -33.60 13.27
C SER A 41 -4.83 -33.44 14.55
N GLY A 42 -4.98 -34.52 15.31
CA GLY A 42 -5.36 -34.52 16.73
C GLY A 42 -6.75 -34.01 17.10
N GLY A 43 -7.78 -34.20 16.25
CA GLY A 43 -9.15 -33.74 16.51
C GLY A 43 -10.00 -33.71 15.27
N ALA A 44 -11.09 -32.88 15.29
CA ALA A 44 -11.96 -32.70 14.12
C ALA A 44 -11.16 -32.13 12.94
N GLY A 45 -11.26 -32.79 11.78
CA GLY A 45 -10.60 -32.38 10.54
C GLY A 45 -11.01 -30.98 10.09
N GLN A 46 -10.18 -30.37 9.25
CA GLN A 46 -10.49 -29.11 8.56
C GLN A 46 -10.26 -29.29 7.08
N PHE A 47 -11.28 -28.97 6.27
CA PHE A 47 -11.18 -29.03 4.83
C PHE A 47 -11.89 -27.82 4.19
N ALA A 48 -11.23 -27.14 3.28
CA ALA A 48 -11.81 -26.15 2.38
C ALA A 48 -10.96 -26.02 1.12
N GLU A 49 -11.59 -25.92 -0.03
CA GLU A 49 -10.92 -25.56 -1.28
C GLU A 49 -11.59 -24.34 -1.86
N VAL A 50 -10.81 -23.29 -2.14
CA VAL A 50 -11.29 -22.00 -2.65
C VAL A 50 -10.59 -21.72 -3.98
N TRP A 51 -11.39 -21.43 -5.01
CA TRP A 51 -10.95 -21.00 -6.32
C TRP A 51 -11.30 -19.54 -6.50
N MET A 52 -10.31 -18.72 -6.72
CA MET A 52 -10.43 -17.26 -6.70
C MET A 52 -9.75 -16.66 -7.92
N ARG A 53 -10.37 -15.68 -8.51
CA ARG A 53 -9.78 -14.82 -9.53
C ARG A 53 -9.87 -13.37 -9.07
N ILE A 54 -8.87 -12.61 -9.43
CA ILE A 54 -8.77 -11.20 -9.07
C ILE A 54 -8.41 -10.37 -10.30
N GLU A 55 -8.82 -9.13 -10.29
CA GLU A 55 -8.43 -8.13 -11.28
C GLU A 55 -8.24 -6.76 -10.65
N SER A 56 -7.47 -5.90 -11.31
CA SER A 56 -7.28 -4.51 -10.86
C SER A 56 -8.60 -3.74 -10.94
N ALA A 57 -8.88 -2.93 -9.91
CA ALA A 57 -9.96 -1.95 -9.90
C ALA A 57 -9.45 -0.55 -10.25
N GLN A 58 -10.35 0.43 -10.34
CA GLN A 58 -9.96 1.83 -10.51
C GLN A 58 -9.37 2.38 -9.21
N ARG A 59 -8.53 3.40 -9.34
CA ARG A 59 -7.94 4.04 -8.16
C ARG A 59 -9.01 4.68 -7.29
N GLY A 60 -9.04 4.28 -6.02
CA GLY A 60 -10.00 4.74 -5.04
C GLY A 60 -11.20 3.82 -4.81
N ASP A 61 -11.39 2.77 -5.62
CA ASP A 61 -12.49 1.83 -5.45
C ASP A 61 -12.32 0.93 -4.21
N GLY A 62 -11.09 0.78 -3.70
CA GLY A 62 -10.80 -0.08 -2.58
C GLY A 62 -10.78 -1.56 -2.95
N VAL A 63 -11.31 -2.43 -2.08
CA VAL A 63 -11.41 -3.88 -2.33
C VAL A 63 -12.88 -4.25 -2.48
N GLU A 64 -13.24 -4.77 -3.64
CA GLU A 64 -14.58 -5.27 -3.95
C GLU A 64 -14.56 -6.80 -3.93
N PHE A 65 -15.38 -7.41 -3.09
CA PHE A 65 -15.56 -8.87 -3.04
C PHE A 65 -16.90 -9.27 -3.62
N LYS A 66 -16.89 -10.22 -4.55
CA LYS A 66 -18.09 -10.85 -5.09
C LYS A 66 -17.96 -12.36 -5.10
N GLN A 67 -19.06 -13.05 -5.21
CA GLN A 67 -19.12 -14.49 -5.44
C GLN A 67 -19.90 -14.79 -6.72
N SER A 68 -19.41 -15.74 -7.51
CA SER A 68 -20.07 -16.25 -8.71
C SER A 68 -20.13 -17.77 -8.71
N LEU A 69 -20.35 -18.36 -7.53
CA LEU A 69 -20.48 -19.81 -7.34
C LEU A 69 -21.62 -20.39 -8.17
N VAL A 70 -21.35 -21.46 -8.92
CA VAL A 70 -22.30 -22.21 -9.69
C VAL A 70 -22.45 -23.62 -9.10
N GLY A 71 -23.69 -24.07 -8.92
CA GLY A 71 -23.99 -25.38 -8.35
C GLY A 71 -23.93 -25.43 -6.82
N GLN A 72 -23.69 -26.61 -6.27
CA GLN A 72 -23.67 -26.88 -4.82
C GLN A 72 -22.31 -27.39 -4.33
N ASN A 73 -21.23 -27.06 -5.04
CA ASN A 73 -19.88 -27.50 -4.67
C ASN A 73 -19.40 -26.90 -3.35
N VAL A 74 -19.88 -25.70 -3.03
CA VAL A 74 -19.65 -25.00 -1.78
C VAL A 74 -20.97 -24.40 -1.28
N ASP A 75 -21.30 -24.66 -0.02
CA ASP A 75 -22.43 -24.03 0.63
C ASP A 75 -22.18 -22.53 0.78
N ARG A 76 -23.16 -21.73 0.40
CA ARG A 76 -23.08 -20.27 0.44
C ARG A 76 -22.91 -19.71 1.86
N VAL A 77 -23.18 -20.50 2.88
CA VAL A 77 -22.90 -20.14 4.29
C VAL A 77 -21.42 -19.84 4.54
N PHE A 78 -20.52 -20.43 3.74
CA PHE A 78 -19.08 -20.20 3.85
C PHE A 78 -18.54 -18.97 3.10
N VAL A 79 -19.37 -18.32 2.27
CA VAL A 79 -18.96 -17.12 1.51
C VAL A 79 -18.46 -15.99 2.44
N PRO A 80 -19.16 -15.64 3.54
CA PRO A 80 -18.67 -14.64 4.49
C PRO A 80 -17.33 -15.02 5.14
N SER A 81 -17.07 -16.31 5.32
CA SER A 81 -15.81 -16.81 5.87
C SER A 81 -14.66 -16.61 4.89
N VAL A 82 -14.87 -16.87 3.60
CA VAL A 82 -13.88 -16.59 2.54
C VAL A 82 -13.61 -15.09 2.46
N GLU A 83 -14.64 -14.25 2.43
CA GLU A 83 -14.54 -12.79 2.42
C GLU A 83 -13.74 -12.26 3.61
N LYS A 84 -13.99 -12.78 4.81
CA LYS A 84 -13.21 -12.44 6.01
C LYS A 84 -11.74 -12.81 5.87
N GLY A 85 -11.44 -13.96 5.26
CA GLY A 85 -10.07 -14.37 4.94
C GLY A 85 -9.36 -13.41 3.99
N VAL A 86 -10.05 -12.99 2.93
CA VAL A 86 -9.57 -12.00 1.97
C VAL A 86 -9.31 -10.65 2.66
N ASN A 87 -10.27 -10.15 3.43
CA ASN A 87 -10.15 -8.88 4.14
C ASN A 87 -8.98 -8.88 5.15
N THR A 88 -8.73 -10.02 5.80
CA THR A 88 -7.57 -10.20 6.66
C THR A 88 -6.27 -10.10 5.84
N ALA A 89 -6.18 -10.79 4.70
CA ALA A 89 -5.01 -10.70 3.83
C ALA A 89 -4.78 -9.27 3.30
N CYS A 90 -5.85 -8.56 2.94
CA CYS A 90 -5.77 -7.16 2.50
C CYS A 90 -5.28 -6.21 3.60
N SER A 91 -5.65 -6.47 4.85
CA SER A 91 -5.22 -5.65 6.00
C SER A 91 -3.78 -5.94 6.40
N ASP A 92 -3.38 -7.22 6.37
CA ASP A 92 -2.02 -7.67 6.72
C ASP A 92 -0.99 -7.26 5.66
N GLY A 93 -1.43 -7.07 4.42
CA GLY A 93 -0.55 -6.87 3.26
C GLY A 93 0.10 -8.17 2.77
N ILE A 94 0.68 -8.12 1.58
CA ILE A 94 1.22 -9.29 0.89
C ILE A 94 2.69 -9.09 0.50
N LEU A 95 3.06 -7.89 0.01
CA LEU A 95 4.43 -7.57 -0.42
C LEU A 95 5.29 -7.00 0.69
N ALA A 96 4.80 -5.96 1.34
CA ALA A 96 5.55 -5.17 2.32
C ALA A 96 4.78 -4.96 3.63
N GLY A 97 3.69 -5.69 3.83
CA GLY A 97 2.82 -5.52 4.99
C GLY A 97 1.97 -4.24 4.93
N CYS A 98 1.73 -3.72 3.71
CA CYS A 98 0.91 -2.54 3.51
C CYS A 98 -0.50 -2.94 3.08
N LYS A 99 -1.49 -2.13 3.46
CA LYS A 99 -2.89 -2.39 3.11
C LYS A 99 -3.08 -2.51 1.60
N VAL A 100 -3.72 -3.59 1.16
CA VAL A 100 -4.11 -3.80 -0.25
C VAL A 100 -5.31 -2.93 -0.59
N VAL A 101 -5.30 -2.32 -1.76
CA VAL A 101 -6.38 -1.48 -2.30
C VAL A 101 -6.58 -1.72 -3.81
N ASP A 102 -7.73 -1.29 -4.31
CA ASP A 102 -8.06 -1.24 -5.74
C ASP A 102 -8.00 -2.61 -6.43
N VAL A 103 -8.64 -3.60 -5.80
CA VAL A 103 -8.69 -5.00 -6.27
C VAL A 103 -10.13 -5.49 -6.26
N LYS A 104 -10.56 -6.10 -7.37
CA LYS A 104 -11.81 -6.86 -7.46
C LYS A 104 -11.51 -8.33 -7.27
N VAL A 105 -12.25 -8.96 -6.38
CA VAL A 105 -12.08 -10.37 -5.99
C VAL A 105 -13.36 -11.13 -6.34
N ASP A 106 -13.23 -12.23 -7.04
CA ASP A 106 -14.35 -13.11 -7.38
C ASP A 106 -14.08 -14.54 -6.89
N PHE A 107 -14.86 -14.98 -5.92
CA PHE A 107 -14.90 -16.36 -5.46
C PHE A 107 -15.84 -17.12 -6.36
N TYR A 108 -15.29 -17.87 -7.34
CA TYR A 108 -16.09 -18.45 -8.42
C TYR A 108 -16.35 -19.96 -8.29
N ASP A 109 -15.52 -20.71 -7.56
CA ASP A 109 -15.71 -22.15 -7.31
C ASP A 109 -14.90 -22.62 -6.08
N GLY A 110 -15.11 -23.86 -5.68
CA GLY A 110 -14.40 -24.48 -4.58
C GLY A 110 -14.90 -25.88 -4.28
N LYS A 111 -14.44 -26.44 -3.17
CA LYS A 111 -14.94 -27.74 -2.66
C LYS A 111 -15.09 -27.70 -1.16
N MET A 112 -16.13 -28.37 -0.68
CA MET A 112 -16.36 -28.61 0.74
C MET A 112 -16.40 -30.12 1.04
N HIS A 113 -16.21 -30.46 2.31
CA HIS A 113 -16.39 -31.81 2.82
C HIS A 113 -17.55 -31.80 3.82
N PRO A 114 -18.48 -32.76 3.77
CA PRO A 114 -19.72 -32.73 4.56
C PRO A 114 -19.51 -32.62 6.08
N VAL A 115 -18.37 -33.12 6.61
CA VAL A 115 -18.07 -33.16 8.04
C VAL A 115 -16.95 -32.20 8.45
N ASP A 116 -15.92 -32.04 7.60
CA ASP A 116 -14.68 -31.34 7.97
C ASP A 116 -14.66 -29.88 7.51
N SER A 117 -15.66 -29.43 6.76
CA SER A 117 -15.74 -28.03 6.35
C SER A 117 -16.28 -27.15 7.48
N LYS A 118 -15.50 -26.12 7.81
CA LYS A 118 -15.77 -25.15 8.89
C LYS A 118 -15.37 -23.75 8.45
N ASP A 119 -15.95 -22.75 9.07
CA ASP A 119 -15.66 -21.33 8.82
C ASP A 119 -14.15 -21.02 8.84
N ILE A 120 -13.43 -21.51 9.85
CA ILE A 120 -11.98 -21.26 9.96
C ILE A 120 -11.18 -21.88 8.81
N ALA A 121 -11.64 -23.02 8.25
CA ALA A 121 -10.99 -23.66 7.11
C ALA A 121 -11.17 -22.78 5.85
N PHE A 122 -12.39 -22.25 5.63
CA PHE A 122 -12.67 -21.35 4.50
C PHE A 122 -12.02 -19.99 4.66
N GLN A 123 -11.92 -19.42 5.88
CA GLN A 123 -11.14 -18.20 6.14
C GLN A 123 -9.68 -18.40 5.77
N THR A 124 -9.07 -19.50 6.22
CA THR A 124 -7.67 -19.82 5.90
C THR A 124 -7.47 -20.05 4.42
N ALA A 125 -8.36 -20.84 3.76
CA ALA A 125 -8.27 -21.09 2.34
C ALA A 125 -8.45 -19.81 1.51
N GLY A 126 -9.41 -18.95 1.86
CA GLY A 126 -9.62 -17.66 1.23
C GLY A 126 -8.41 -16.72 1.35
N LYS A 127 -7.82 -16.63 2.55
CA LYS A 127 -6.61 -15.84 2.78
C LYS A 127 -5.45 -16.28 1.88
N HIS A 128 -5.20 -17.59 1.79
CA HIS A 128 -4.10 -18.11 0.98
C HIS A 128 -4.38 -18.06 -0.52
N ALA A 129 -5.61 -18.38 -0.96
CA ALA A 129 -6.00 -18.26 -2.37
C ALA A 129 -5.84 -16.81 -2.87
N PHE A 130 -6.27 -15.84 -2.06
CA PHE A 130 -6.08 -14.43 -2.38
C PHE A 130 -4.61 -14.06 -2.50
N ARG A 131 -3.77 -14.50 -1.55
CA ARG A 131 -2.33 -14.23 -1.58
C ARG A 131 -1.66 -14.78 -2.84
N GLU A 132 -1.96 -16.02 -3.21
CA GLU A 132 -1.40 -16.64 -4.42
C GLU A 132 -1.88 -15.94 -5.70
N ALA A 133 -3.18 -15.63 -5.80
CA ALA A 133 -3.73 -14.87 -6.91
C ALA A 133 -3.11 -13.48 -7.03
N PHE A 134 -2.92 -12.79 -5.90
CA PHE A 134 -2.31 -11.46 -5.85
C PHE A 134 -0.86 -11.47 -6.37
N LEU A 135 -0.05 -12.45 -5.95
CA LEU A 135 1.33 -12.59 -6.41
C LEU A 135 1.43 -12.88 -7.91
N SER A 136 0.43 -13.56 -8.50
CA SER A 136 0.38 -13.83 -9.94
C SER A 136 -0.12 -12.66 -10.79
N ALA A 137 -0.73 -11.64 -10.18
CA ALA A 137 -1.43 -10.55 -10.84
C ALA A 137 -0.59 -9.27 -11.06
N GLN A 138 0.72 -9.39 -11.14
CA GLN A 138 1.65 -8.25 -11.26
C GLN A 138 1.48 -7.25 -10.11
N PRO A 139 1.78 -7.66 -8.89
CA PRO A 139 1.65 -6.80 -7.72
C PRO A 139 2.64 -5.63 -7.75
N CYS A 140 2.26 -4.51 -7.16
CA CYS A 140 3.12 -3.33 -7.01
C CYS A 140 2.76 -2.51 -5.77
N LEU A 141 3.71 -1.68 -5.33
CA LEU A 141 3.47 -0.69 -4.30
C LEU A 141 2.96 0.63 -4.89
N LEU A 142 2.11 1.29 -4.13
CA LEU A 142 1.68 2.66 -4.34
C LEU A 142 2.29 3.55 -3.27
N GLU A 143 2.82 4.69 -3.70
CA GLU A 143 3.32 5.74 -2.82
C GLU A 143 2.37 6.94 -2.79
N PRO A 144 2.18 7.57 -1.62
CA PRO A 144 1.38 8.78 -1.51
C PRO A 144 2.15 9.96 -2.14
N ILE A 145 1.46 10.68 -3.00
CA ILE A 145 1.92 11.93 -3.61
C ILE A 145 1.27 13.10 -2.88
N LEU A 146 2.08 14.06 -2.50
CA LEU A 146 1.62 15.31 -1.89
C LEU A 146 1.67 16.44 -2.90
N ASP A 147 0.64 17.27 -2.91
CA ASP A 147 0.68 18.60 -3.52
C ASP A 147 1.38 19.53 -2.55
N ILE A 148 2.46 20.14 -2.98
CA ILE A 148 3.22 21.12 -2.20
C ILE A 148 3.14 22.49 -2.84
N GLU A 149 3.09 23.52 -2.00
CA GLU A 149 3.25 24.91 -2.40
C GLU A 149 4.43 25.50 -1.67
N VAL A 150 5.41 26.01 -2.40
CA VAL A 150 6.61 26.62 -1.82
C VAL A 150 6.66 28.09 -2.25
N LYS A 151 6.52 28.98 -1.26
CA LYS A 151 6.58 30.43 -1.45
C LYS A 151 7.97 30.94 -1.07
N VAL A 152 8.68 31.51 -2.03
CA VAL A 152 10.07 32.00 -1.87
C VAL A 152 10.30 33.31 -2.61
N PRO A 153 11.28 34.13 -2.20
CA PRO A 153 11.73 35.26 -3.01
C PRO A 153 12.24 34.77 -4.38
N GLU A 154 12.07 35.58 -5.43
CA GLU A 154 12.40 35.22 -6.81
C GLU A 154 13.85 34.72 -6.97
N GLU A 155 14.80 35.29 -6.24
CA GLU A 155 16.22 34.90 -6.26
C GLU A 155 16.50 33.44 -5.89
N TYR A 156 15.60 32.77 -5.14
CA TYR A 156 15.74 31.36 -4.70
C TYR A 156 14.88 30.39 -5.51
N MET A 157 14.12 30.88 -6.48
CA MET A 157 13.21 30.04 -7.27
C MET A 157 13.97 28.90 -7.97
N GLY A 158 15.13 29.20 -8.57
CA GLY A 158 15.94 28.19 -9.27
C GLY A 158 16.43 27.08 -8.36
N ASP A 159 16.89 27.41 -7.15
CA ASP A 159 17.40 26.46 -6.17
C ASP A 159 16.28 25.52 -5.68
N ILE A 160 15.10 26.07 -5.41
CA ILE A 160 13.93 25.28 -5.00
C ILE A 160 13.43 24.38 -6.12
N MET A 161 13.38 24.86 -7.37
CA MET A 161 13.01 24.02 -8.52
C MET A 161 13.98 22.86 -8.73
N GLY A 162 15.28 23.13 -8.57
CA GLY A 162 16.33 22.10 -8.63
C GLY A 162 16.17 21.06 -7.51
N ASP A 163 15.93 21.50 -6.29
CA ASP A 163 15.71 20.60 -5.14
C ASP A 163 14.44 19.74 -5.30
N ILE A 164 13.31 20.33 -5.71
CA ILE A 164 12.06 19.62 -6.01
C ILE A 164 12.30 18.55 -7.08
N SER A 165 12.99 18.89 -8.17
CA SER A 165 13.32 17.94 -9.23
C SER A 165 14.21 16.80 -8.74
N GLY A 166 15.20 17.09 -7.91
CA GLY A 166 16.06 16.10 -7.25
C GLY A 166 15.30 15.15 -6.32
N LYS A 167 14.15 15.56 -5.80
CA LYS A 167 13.24 14.78 -4.95
C LYS A 167 12.12 14.07 -5.73
N ARG A 168 12.34 13.75 -6.98
CA ARG A 168 11.34 13.13 -7.87
C ARG A 168 10.05 13.97 -8.02
N GLY A 169 10.12 15.26 -7.68
CA GLY A 169 9.00 16.16 -7.74
C GLY A 169 8.67 16.59 -9.17
N LYS A 170 7.39 16.76 -9.44
CA LYS A 170 6.84 17.21 -10.71
C LYS A 170 6.26 18.62 -10.52
N ILE A 171 6.88 19.63 -11.14
CA ILE A 171 6.39 21.00 -11.06
C ILE A 171 5.10 21.09 -11.87
N MET A 172 4.05 21.59 -11.24
CA MET A 172 2.70 21.69 -11.80
C MET A 172 2.40 23.13 -12.28
N GLY A 173 3.03 24.12 -11.68
CA GLY A 173 2.85 25.52 -12.04
C GLY A 173 3.62 26.47 -11.14
N MET A 174 3.61 27.74 -11.53
CA MET A 174 4.21 28.82 -10.76
C MET A 174 3.30 30.04 -10.81
N GLU A 175 3.22 30.75 -9.70
CA GLU A 175 2.44 31.98 -9.57
C GLU A 175 3.30 33.06 -8.93
N SER A 176 3.14 34.30 -9.37
CA SER A 176 3.82 35.46 -8.78
C SER A 176 2.93 36.11 -7.73
N ASP A 177 3.46 36.35 -6.54
CA ASP A 177 2.78 37.07 -5.46
C ASP A 177 3.67 38.22 -4.99
N GLY A 178 3.62 39.32 -5.68
CA GLY A 178 4.49 40.49 -5.44
C GLY A 178 5.97 40.17 -5.69
N THR A 179 6.80 40.25 -4.66
CA THR A 179 8.23 39.91 -4.70
C THR A 179 8.53 38.44 -4.45
N PHE A 180 7.48 37.63 -4.24
CA PHE A 180 7.58 36.21 -4.00
C PHE A 180 7.08 35.42 -5.21
N GLN A 181 7.63 34.22 -5.38
CA GLN A 181 7.16 33.22 -6.32
C GLN A 181 6.58 32.04 -5.53
N ILE A 182 5.43 31.54 -5.97
CA ILE A 182 4.78 30.34 -5.42
C ILE A 182 4.98 29.21 -6.43
N ILE A 183 5.73 28.21 -6.05
CA ILE A 183 5.98 27.01 -6.85
C ILE A 183 5.03 25.93 -6.37
N LYS A 184 4.18 25.41 -7.28
CA LYS A 184 3.27 24.30 -7.04
C LYS A 184 3.85 23.02 -7.64
N ALA A 185 3.96 21.97 -6.85
CA ALA A 185 4.53 20.71 -7.33
C ALA A 185 3.87 19.50 -6.66
N GLN A 186 4.01 18.34 -7.31
CA GLN A 186 3.64 17.04 -6.77
C GLN A 186 4.91 16.29 -6.43
N VAL A 187 5.03 15.84 -5.18
CA VAL A 187 6.24 15.17 -4.66
C VAL A 187 5.84 13.95 -3.86
N PRO A 188 6.55 12.82 -4.00
CA PRO A 188 6.34 11.65 -3.13
C PRO A 188 6.61 12.00 -1.67
N GLN A 189 5.71 11.59 -0.78
CA GLN A 189 5.82 11.89 0.66
C GLN A 189 7.15 11.43 1.26
N ALA A 190 7.70 10.32 0.78
CA ALA A 190 8.98 9.80 1.24
C ALA A 190 10.15 10.78 1.08
N GLU A 191 10.09 11.70 0.11
CA GLU A 191 11.13 12.69 -0.18
C GLU A 191 10.97 14.00 0.63
N LEU A 192 9.85 14.17 1.34
CA LEU A 192 9.52 15.41 2.04
C LEU A 192 9.87 15.39 3.54
N TYR A 193 10.56 14.35 3.99
CA TYR A 193 11.01 14.32 5.39
C TYR A 193 11.91 15.52 5.69
N HIS A 194 11.54 16.30 6.72
CA HIS A 194 12.20 17.56 7.08
C HIS A 194 12.25 18.65 5.99
N TYR A 195 11.36 18.60 4.98
CA TYR A 195 11.39 19.53 3.85
C TYR A 195 11.28 21.02 4.29
N ALA A 196 10.53 21.33 5.35
CA ALA A 196 10.49 22.65 5.94
C ALA A 196 11.87 23.21 6.30
N THR A 197 12.76 22.34 6.80
CA THR A 197 14.12 22.72 7.15
C THR A 197 14.97 22.96 5.90
N THR A 198 14.81 22.11 4.90
CA THR A 198 15.48 22.27 3.60
C THR A 198 15.11 23.59 2.93
N VAL A 199 13.81 23.90 2.84
CA VAL A 199 13.32 25.17 2.27
C VAL A 199 13.89 26.37 3.01
N ARG A 200 13.89 26.36 4.34
CA ARG A 200 14.47 27.45 5.15
C ARG A 200 15.96 27.58 4.95
N SER A 201 16.69 26.48 4.86
CA SER A 201 18.13 26.49 4.61
C SER A 201 18.47 27.10 3.25
N LEU A 202 17.77 26.68 2.19
CA LEU A 202 17.99 27.16 0.83
C LEU A 202 17.64 28.65 0.65
N THR A 203 16.69 29.16 1.46
CA THR A 203 16.15 30.51 1.29
C THR A 203 16.57 31.50 2.38
N GLY A 204 17.58 31.15 3.21
CA GLY A 204 17.99 32.00 4.35
C GLY A 204 16.87 32.27 5.35
N GLY A 205 15.96 31.32 5.53
CA GLY A 205 14.82 31.39 6.46
C GLY A 205 13.58 32.10 5.92
N ARG A 206 13.61 32.57 4.67
CA ARG A 206 12.52 33.37 4.05
C ARG A 206 11.48 32.53 3.30
N GLY A 207 11.76 31.25 3.04
CA GLY A 207 10.86 30.34 2.37
C GLY A 207 9.81 29.75 3.31
N ILE A 208 8.60 29.56 2.81
CA ILE A 208 7.49 28.91 3.49
C ILE A 208 6.99 27.80 2.57
N HIS A 209 6.64 26.64 3.14
CA HIS A 209 6.00 25.59 2.38
C HIS A 209 4.74 25.10 3.08
N SER A 210 3.81 24.61 2.30
CA SER A 210 2.65 23.87 2.75
C SER A 210 2.53 22.57 1.95
N GLU A 211 1.91 21.56 2.52
CA GLU A 211 1.71 20.26 1.89
C GLU A 211 0.29 19.75 2.15
N SER A 212 -0.28 19.07 1.17
CA SER A 212 -1.56 18.39 1.28
C SER A 212 -1.54 17.08 0.50
N PHE A 213 -2.28 16.07 0.97
CA PHE A 213 -2.38 14.80 0.25
C PHE A 213 -3.10 15.02 -1.09
N SER A 214 -2.52 14.49 -2.17
CA SER A 214 -3.11 14.52 -3.52
C SER A 214 -3.70 13.15 -3.88
N HIS A 215 -2.88 12.18 -4.14
CA HIS A 215 -3.29 10.85 -4.60
C HIS A 215 -2.23 9.79 -4.34
N TYR A 216 -2.54 8.54 -4.69
CA TYR A 216 -1.57 7.44 -4.72
C TYR A 216 -1.11 7.17 -6.14
N GLU A 217 0.19 7.04 -6.35
CA GLU A 217 0.81 6.70 -7.63
C GLU A 217 1.68 5.45 -7.51
N LYS A 218 1.85 4.73 -8.62
CA LYS A 218 2.70 3.56 -8.65
C LYS A 218 4.15 3.94 -8.37
N MET A 219 4.74 3.28 -7.38
CA MET A 219 6.15 3.46 -7.04
C MET A 219 7.06 2.91 -8.14
N PRO A 220 8.13 3.62 -8.55
CA PRO A 220 9.14 3.07 -9.45
C PRO A 220 9.84 1.86 -8.83
N LYS A 221 10.15 0.84 -9.65
CA LYS A 221 10.70 -0.44 -9.18
C LYS A 221 11.98 -0.32 -8.34
N GLU A 222 12.82 0.66 -8.62
CA GLU A 222 14.07 0.91 -7.88
C GLU A 222 13.82 1.27 -6.43
N PHE A 223 12.73 2.00 -6.15
CA PHE A 223 12.33 2.38 -4.79
C PHE A 223 11.50 1.28 -4.13
N GLU A 224 10.67 0.59 -4.90
CA GLU A 224 9.90 -0.56 -4.42
C GLU A 224 10.80 -1.64 -3.82
N GLN A 225 11.92 -1.96 -4.47
CA GLN A 225 12.90 -2.94 -3.98
C GLN A 225 13.53 -2.58 -2.63
N LYS A 226 13.57 -1.29 -2.28
CA LYS A 226 14.07 -0.84 -0.98
C LYS A 226 13.03 -1.00 0.14
N VAL A 227 11.76 -0.96 -0.21
CA VAL A 227 10.64 -1.04 0.74
C VAL A 227 10.20 -2.49 0.95
N VAL A 228 10.17 -3.29 -0.12
CA VAL A 228 9.78 -4.70 -0.05
C VAL A 228 10.92 -5.53 0.56
N PRO A 229 10.69 -6.24 1.67
CA PRO A 229 11.71 -7.10 2.27
C PRO A 229 12.21 -8.17 1.29
N VAL A 230 13.51 -8.48 1.33
CA VAL A 230 14.17 -9.46 0.44
C VAL A 230 13.47 -10.83 0.42
N SER A 231 12.83 -11.23 1.53
CA SER A 231 12.06 -12.48 1.64
C SER A 231 10.87 -12.57 0.67
N TYR A 232 10.35 -11.44 0.19
CA TYR A 232 9.23 -11.40 -0.76
C TYR A 232 9.69 -11.33 -2.22
N THR A 233 10.89 -10.81 -2.51
CA THR A 233 11.40 -10.70 -3.88
C THR A 233 11.66 -12.06 -4.53
N HIS A 234 11.94 -13.11 -3.77
CA HIS A 234 12.12 -14.47 -4.27
C HIS A 234 10.83 -15.18 -4.68
N LEU A 235 9.66 -14.68 -4.24
CA LEU A 235 8.36 -15.27 -4.58
C LEU A 235 7.75 -14.71 -5.87
N THR A 236 8.28 -13.62 -6.40
CA THR A 236 7.72 -12.88 -7.54
C THR A 236 8.51 -13.05 -8.85
N LEU A 237 9.65 -13.73 -8.84
CA LEU A 237 10.38 -14.02 -10.08
C LEU A 237 9.76 -15.26 -10.76
N PRO A 238 9.22 -15.13 -11.98
CA PRO A 238 8.91 -16.30 -12.77
C PRO A 238 10.22 -17.04 -13.04
N THR A 239 10.31 -18.28 -12.61
CA THR A 239 11.32 -19.21 -13.08
C THR A 239 11.05 -19.40 -14.58
N ASN A 240 11.77 -18.63 -15.42
CA ASN A 240 11.89 -18.96 -16.82
C ASN A 240 12.73 -20.25 -16.90
N VAL A 241 12.06 -21.35 -17.13
CA VAL A 241 12.61 -22.58 -17.74
C VAL A 241 11.83 -22.83 -19.00
#